data_06fb2feb3efe2ab4b43629c9528f7aab
#
_entry.id   06fb2feb3efe2ab4b43629c9528f7aab
#
_cell.length_a   1.000
_cell.length_b   1.000
_cell.length_c   1.000
_cell.angle_alpha   90.00
_cell.angle_beta   90.00
_cell.angle_gamma   90.00
#
_symmetry.space_group_name_H-M   'P 1'
#
loop_
_entity.id
_entity.type
_entity.pdbx_description
1 polymer ?
#
loop_
_entity_poly.entity_id
_entity_poly.type
_entity_poly.pdbx_seq_one_letter_code
_entity_poly.pdbx_strand_id
1 'polypeptide(L)'
;MKKSTIWFLTIIMGLTFAGLLYMQITYMRNMVKMRDDQFDEGVKRSLYAVTTALEQDEAKYYLEEDVASIRSSLLPGFTSSDGSSQVGGITYSFTTGEGLEGDITLKGDLSSLSPQLSNLSLKDRQKSMQEILRGQYMYQRTLLNEVILNIISHSGNRPLTERADSARVASYLRTELDNNGLTLPFEYAVVNRMGAVVYRSAGYSNAESQNTSTFAQPLFPSDSPSRMNYLKVYFPTMRDYIFSSVKFMIPTFVFTFILLVTFIYTIALSFRQKKLTEMKNDFINNMTHEFKTPISTISLAAQMLNDGAVMKSPKMLEHISGVINDETRRLRFQVEKVLQMSMFERQGTQLKLTDVDANKVIDNVVHTFKLKVEKYGGTISAHLDAADPIVNVDEMHFTNVIFNPVSYTHLRAHET
;
A
#
# COMPACT_ATOMS: atom_id res chain seq x y z
N MET A 1 -16.14 27.08 20.42
CA MET A 1 -15.18 27.41 19.34
C MET A 1 -15.85 28.27 18.26
N LYS A 2 -15.14 29.26 17.70
CA LYS A 2 -15.67 30.09 16.58
C LYS A 2 -15.81 29.21 15.31
N LYS A 3 -16.83 29.52 14.47
CA LYS A 3 -17.01 28.78 13.17
C LYS A 3 -15.72 28.77 12.33
N SER A 4 -14.99 29.87 12.30
CA SER A 4 -13.74 30.00 11.56
C SER A 4 -12.65 29.08 12.06
N THR A 5 -12.58 28.79 13.36
CA THR A 5 -11.59 27.87 13.95
C THR A 5 -11.84 26.42 13.53
N ILE A 6 -13.11 25.99 13.47
CA ILE A 6 -13.47 24.64 13.00
C ILE A 6 -13.11 24.49 11.51
N TRP A 7 -13.47 25.49 10.69
CA TRP A 7 -13.13 25.50 9.26
C TRP A 7 -11.61 25.49 9.03
N PHE A 8 -10.85 26.29 9.77
CA PHE A 8 -9.40 26.34 9.67
C PHE A 8 -8.77 24.98 10.02
N LEU A 9 -9.23 24.36 11.11
CA LEU A 9 -8.75 23.02 11.50
C LEU A 9 -9.11 21.94 10.45
N THR A 10 -10.32 22.02 9.90
CA THR A 10 -10.76 21.08 8.85
C THR A 10 -9.92 21.20 7.59
N ILE A 11 -9.58 22.41 7.17
CA ILE A 11 -8.73 22.65 5.99
C ILE A 11 -7.31 22.13 6.23
N ILE A 12 -6.70 22.46 7.39
CA ILE A 12 -5.35 21.97 7.71
C ILE A 12 -5.32 20.45 7.72
N MET A 13 -6.27 19.79 8.40
CA MET A 13 -6.33 18.34 8.45
C MET A 13 -6.63 17.74 7.07
N GLY A 14 -7.47 18.35 6.26
CA GLY A 14 -7.70 17.93 4.88
C GLY A 14 -6.41 17.96 4.05
N LEU A 15 -5.63 19.03 4.18
CA LEU A 15 -4.33 19.17 3.53
C LEU A 15 -3.32 18.12 4.03
N THR A 16 -3.28 17.87 5.34
CA THR A 16 -2.39 16.83 5.89
C THR A 16 -2.75 15.42 5.41
N PHE A 17 -4.04 15.08 5.34
CA PHE A 17 -4.49 13.80 4.75
C PHE A 17 -4.17 13.69 3.26
N ALA A 18 -4.41 14.75 2.49
CA ALA A 18 -4.05 14.78 1.07
C ALA A 18 -2.53 14.61 0.87
N GLY A 19 -1.71 15.28 1.68
CA GLY A 19 -0.26 15.12 1.67
C GLY A 19 0.17 13.70 2.04
N LEU A 20 -0.46 13.09 3.04
CA LEU A 20 -0.15 11.72 3.48
C LEU A 20 -0.52 10.70 2.39
N LEU A 21 -1.69 10.82 1.77
CA LEU A 21 -2.08 9.95 0.65
C LEU A 21 -1.14 10.12 -0.55
N TYR A 22 -0.77 11.36 -0.89
CA TYR A 22 0.19 11.63 -1.95
C TYR A 22 1.53 10.95 -1.67
N MET A 23 2.06 11.09 -0.45
CA MET A 23 3.29 10.42 -0.02
C MET A 23 3.19 8.90 -0.12
N GLN A 24 2.08 8.29 0.36
CA GLN A 24 1.86 6.85 0.28
C GLN A 24 1.83 6.34 -1.16
N ILE A 25 1.11 7.02 -2.05
CA ILE A 25 1.03 6.66 -3.48
C ILE A 25 2.40 6.79 -4.14
N THR A 26 3.13 7.86 -3.87
CA THR A 26 4.48 8.10 -4.42
C THR A 26 5.45 7.04 -3.91
N TYR A 27 5.42 6.74 -2.62
CA TYR A 27 6.26 5.70 -2.02
C TYR A 27 5.97 4.31 -2.62
N MET A 28 4.68 3.96 -2.80
CA MET A 28 4.28 2.72 -3.44
C MET A 28 4.81 2.61 -4.88
N ARG A 29 4.67 3.69 -5.68
CA ARG A 29 5.20 3.73 -7.05
C ARG A 29 6.71 3.56 -7.10
N ASN A 30 7.43 4.25 -6.22
CA ASN A 30 8.88 4.15 -6.14
C ASN A 30 9.34 2.76 -5.70
N MET A 31 8.61 2.11 -4.77
CA MET A 31 8.92 0.76 -4.32
C MET A 31 8.71 -0.26 -5.43
N VAL A 32 7.59 -0.17 -6.18
CA VAL A 32 7.35 -1.03 -7.34
C VAL A 32 8.45 -0.86 -8.36
N LYS A 33 8.79 0.39 -8.73
CA LYS A 33 9.86 0.68 -9.67
C LYS A 33 11.20 0.16 -9.22
N MET A 34 11.57 0.40 -7.96
CA MET A 34 12.83 -0.10 -7.38
C MET A 34 12.92 -1.63 -7.45
N ARG A 35 11.81 -2.33 -7.19
CA ARG A 35 11.77 -3.79 -7.27
C ARG A 35 11.87 -4.29 -8.71
N ASP A 36 11.26 -3.60 -9.65
CA ASP A 36 11.36 -3.89 -11.07
C ASP A 36 12.81 -3.71 -11.56
N ASP A 37 13.42 -2.58 -11.24
CA ASP A 37 14.83 -2.28 -11.57
C ASP A 37 15.80 -3.30 -10.94
N GLN A 38 15.59 -3.69 -9.66
CA GLN A 38 16.39 -4.71 -8.97
C GLN A 38 16.25 -6.09 -9.63
N PHE A 39 15.04 -6.45 -10.03
CA PHE A 39 14.77 -7.70 -10.72
C PHE A 39 15.49 -7.73 -12.08
N ASP A 40 15.33 -6.68 -12.86
CA ASP A 40 15.99 -6.52 -14.17
C ASP A 40 17.51 -6.63 -14.08
N GLU A 41 18.10 -5.96 -13.10
CA GLU A 41 19.54 -5.99 -12.87
C GLU A 41 20.02 -7.38 -12.42
N GLY A 42 19.26 -8.03 -11.52
CA GLY A 42 19.54 -9.40 -11.08
C GLY A 42 19.51 -10.39 -12.23
N VAL A 43 18.48 -10.31 -13.09
CA VAL A 43 18.39 -11.18 -14.28
C VAL A 43 19.56 -10.93 -15.24
N LYS A 44 19.87 -9.68 -15.54
CA LYS A 44 20.99 -9.33 -16.44
C LYS A 44 22.32 -9.85 -15.93
N ARG A 45 22.59 -9.72 -14.61
CA ARG A 45 23.78 -10.29 -13.97
C ARG A 45 23.82 -11.80 -14.09
N SER A 46 22.71 -12.49 -13.81
CA SER A 46 22.62 -13.95 -13.93
C SER A 46 22.86 -14.40 -15.37
N LEU A 47 22.24 -13.76 -16.35
CA LEU A 47 22.44 -14.10 -17.75
C LEU A 47 23.90 -13.87 -18.20
N TYR A 48 24.51 -12.79 -17.76
CA TYR A 48 25.92 -12.53 -18.05
C TYR A 48 26.84 -13.63 -17.43
N ALA A 49 26.56 -14.03 -16.18
CA ALA A 49 27.31 -15.09 -15.52
C ALA A 49 27.15 -16.44 -16.27
N VAL A 50 25.92 -16.77 -16.70
CA VAL A 50 25.67 -17.98 -17.50
C VAL A 50 26.44 -17.97 -18.81
N THR A 51 26.42 -16.86 -19.54
CA THR A 51 27.15 -16.74 -20.83
C THR A 51 28.67 -16.84 -20.62
N THR A 52 29.17 -16.21 -19.56
CA THR A 52 30.58 -16.30 -19.18
C THR A 52 30.97 -17.74 -18.81
N ALA A 53 30.14 -18.45 -18.04
CA ALA A 53 30.40 -19.85 -17.70
C ALA A 53 30.44 -20.76 -18.94
N LEU A 54 29.53 -20.53 -19.91
CA LEU A 54 29.53 -21.28 -21.16
C LEU A 54 30.77 -20.97 -22.02
N GLU A 55 31.25 -19.73 -22.08
CA GLU A 55 32.50 -19.37 -22.74
C GLU A 55 33.72 -20.00 -22.07
N GLN A 56 33.71 -20.06 -20.72
CA GLN A 56 34.77 -20.75 -19.98
C GLN A 56 34.79 -22.26 -20.25
N ASP A 57 33.63 -22.90 -20.29
CA ASP A 57 33.51 -24.32 -20.64
C ASP A 57 34.03 -24.59 -22.07
N GLU A 58 33.74 -23.71 -23.00
CA GLU A 58 34.21 -23.81 -24.37
C GLU A 58 35.73 -23.62 -24.45
N ALA A 59 36.27 -22.61 -23.76
CA ALA A 59 37.70 -22.40 -23.68
C ALA A 59 38.42 -23.59 -23.07
N LYS A 60 37.86 -24.20 -22.00
CA LYS A 60 38.39 -25.40 -21.37
C LYS A 60 38.39 -26.61 -22.33
N TYR A 61 37.34 -26.78 -23.07
CA TYR A 61 37.23 -27.87 -24.08
C TYR A 61 38.35 -27.77 -25.13
N TYR A 62 38.58 -26.58 -25.73
CA TYR A 62 39.65 -26.39 -26.72
C TYR A 62 41.04 -26.57 -26.09
N LEU A 63 41.23 -26.11 -24.84
CA LEU A 63 42.49 -26.34 -24.14
C LEU A 63 42.80 -27.83 -23.95
N GLU A 64 41.79 -28.62 -23.55
CA GLU A 64 41.91 -30.07 -23.36
C GLU A 64 42.18 -30.78 -24.67
N GLU A 65 41.53 -30.37 -25.78
CA GLU A 65 41.72 -30.90 -27.13
C GLU A 65 43.13 -30.61 -27.66
N ASP A 66 43.62 -29.36 -27.50
CA ASP A 66 44.96 -28.95 -27.92
C ASP A 66 46.05 -29.66 -27.11
N VAL A 67 45.87 -29.78 -25.77
CA VAL A 67 46.79 -30.55 -24.93
C VAL A 67 46.83 -32.02 -25.33
N ALA A 68 45.69 -32.60 -25.67
CA ALA A 68 45.62 -34.01 -26.16
C ALA A 68 46.31 -34.17 -27.48
N SER A 69 46.15 -33.23 -28.43
CA SER A 69 46.79 -33.24 -29.75
C SER A 69 48.31 -33.04 -29.67
N ILE A 70 48.76 -32.15 -28.83
CA ILE A 70 50.19 -31.90 -28.56
C ILE A 70 50.83 -33.16 -27.90
N ARG A 71 50.10 -33.78 -26.97
CA ARG A 71 50.57 -35.03 -26.35
C ARG A 71 50.71 -36.18 -27.34
N SER A 72 49.80 -36.29 -28.32
CA SER A 72 49.87 -37.30 -29.37
C SER A 72 50.98 -37.03 -30.42
N SER A 73 51.28 -35.75 -30.68
CA SER A 73 52.28 -35.35 -31.69
C SER A 73 53.71 -35.34 -31.16
N LEU A 74 53.88 -35.09 -29.83
CA LEU A 74 55.21 -35.02 -29.23
C LEU A 74 55.73 -36.38 -28.72
N LEU A 75 54.90 -37.44 -28.67
CA LEU A 75 55.25 -38.77 -28.17
C LEU A 75 54.78 -39.90 -29.11
N PRO A 76 55.25 -39.96 -30.40
CA PRO A 76 55.05 -41.17 -31.19
C PRO A 76 55.99 -42.23 -30.65
N GLY A 77 55.54 -43.07 -29.66
CA GLY A 77 56.33 -44.21 -29.24
C GLY A 77 56.34 -44.53 -27.73
N PHE A 78 55.69 -43.81 -26.89
CA PHE A 78 55.52 -44.22 -25.48
C PHE A 78 54.23 -45.05 -25.26
N THR A 79 54.21 -46.26 -25.78
CA THR A 79 53.33 -47.31 -25.24
C THR A 79 53.82 -47.66 -23.81
N SER A 80 52.91 -47.60 -22.89
CA SER A 80 53.09 -47.99 -21.49
C SER A 80 53.80 -49.34 -21.38
N SER A 81 55.06 -49.34 -20.97
CA SER A 81 55.68 -50.50 -20.34
C SER A 81 55.89 -50.18 -18.86
N ASP A 82 55.26 -51.01 -18.07
CA ASP A 82 55.35 -51.17 -16.62
C ASP A 82 56.77 -50.92 -16.11
N GLY A 83 56.97 -50.04 -15.18
CA GLY A 83 58.24 -49.85 -14.52
C GLY A 83 58.30 -48.56 -13.72
N SER A 84 58.10 -48.66 -12.43
CA SER A 84 58.26 -47.64 -11.40
C SER A 84 59.56 -46.84 -11.57
N SER A 85 59.42 -45.57 -12.08
CA SER A 85 60.44 -44.55 -11.94
C SER A 85 59.75 -43.30 -11.44
N GLN A 86 60.14 -42.82 -10.28
CA GLN A 86 59.69 -41.51 -9.74
C GLN A 86 60.17 -40.38 -10.68
N VAL A 87 59.27 -39.97 -11.58
CA VAL A 87 59.49 -38.77 -12.41
C VAL A 87 58.99 -37.57 -11.63
N GLY A 88 59.90 -36.74 -11.15
CA GLY A 88 59.55 -35.48 -10.52
C GLY A 88 58.81 -34.59 -11.51
N GLY A 89 57.51 -34.42 -11.32
CA GLY A 89 56.73 -33.44 -12.06
C GLY A 89 56.77 -32.10 -11.39
N ILE A 90 56.98 -31.05 -12.16
CA ILE A 90 56.78 -29.66 -11.68
C ILE A 90 55.38 -29.27 -11.98
N THR A 91 54.58 -29.06 -10.91
CA THR A 91 53.20 -28.57 -11.00
C THR A 91 53.21 -27.06 -10.90
N TYR A 92 52.73 -26.39 -11.90
CA TYR A 92 52.50 -24.93 -11.86
C TYR A 92 50.99 -24.71 -11.62
N SER A 93 50.67 -24.15 -10.45
CA SER A 93 49.35 -23.63 -10.16
C SER A 93 49.30 -22.17 -10.59
N PHE A 94 48.35 -21.80 -11.42
CA PHE A 94 48.09 -20.39 -11.73
C PHE A 94 46.69 -20.04 -11.29
N THR A 95 46.58 -18.88 -10.64
CA THR A 95 45.29 -18.26 -10.29
C THR A 95 45.19 -16.97 -11.07
N THR A 96 44.24 -16.86 -11.97
CA THR A 96 43.92 -15.59 -12.61
C THR A 96 43.07 -14.75 -11.65
N GLY A 97 43.16 -13.43 -11.72
CA GLY A 97 42.46 -12.49 -10.84
C GLY A 97 40.93 -12.60 -10.85
N GLU A 98 40.37 -13.49 -11.66
CA GLU A 98 38.93 -13.76 -11.79
C GLU A 98 38.52 -15.19 -11.34
N GLY A 99 39.40 -15.90 -10.56
CA GLY A 99 39.02 -17.15 -9.89
C GLY A 99 39.19 -18.42 -10.72
N LEU A 100 39.87 -18.38 -11.88
CA LEU A 100 40.27 -19.59 -12.59
C LEU A 100 41.52 -20.18 -11.94
N GLU A 101 41.40 -21.31 -11.28
CA GLU A 101 42.49 -22.13 -10.82
C GLU A 101 42.76 -23.27 -11.84
N GLY A 102 43.96 -23.32 -12.36
CA GLY A 102 44.38 -24.39 -13.25
C GLY A 102 45.73 -24.92 -12.82
N ASP A 103 45.84 -26.24 -12.67
CA ASP A 103 47.13 -26.93 -12.41
C ASP A 103 47.67 -27.53 -13.70
N ILE A 104 48.77 -27.00 -14.23
CA ILE A 104 49.48 -27.62 -15.34
C ILE A 104 50.66 -28.39 -14.75
N THR A 105 50.56 -29.73 -14.75
CA THR A 105 51.66 -30.58 -14.32
C THR A 105 52.48 -30.95 -15.55
N LEU A 106 53.66 -30.34 -15.70
CA LEU A 106 54.64 -30.73 -16.70
C LEU A 106 55.50 -31.84 -16.10
N LYS A 107 55.30 -33.07 -16.56
CA LYS A 107 56.20 -34.21 -16.28
C LYS A 107 57.33 -34.13 -17.27
N GLY A 108 58.40 -33.48 -16.89
CA GLY A 108 59.68 -33.49 -17.64
C GLY A 108 60.73 -34.11 -16.81
N ASP A 109 61.52 -35.03 -17.41
CA ASP A 109 62.64 -35.60 -16.74
C ASP A 109 63.79 -34.60 -16.65
N LEU A 110 63.83 -33.83 -15.51
CA LEU A 110 64.92 -32.90 -15.23
C LEU A 110 66.23 -33.61 -14.93
N SER A 111 66.21 -34.92 -14.74
CA SER A 111 67.42 -35.71 -14.47
C SER A 111 68.35 -35.78 -15.69
N SER A 112 67.83 -35.60 -16.89
CA SER A 112 68.61 -35.57 -18.12
C SER A 112 69.42 -34.28 -18.33
N LEU A 113 69.07 -33.23 -17.63
CA LEU A 113 69.75 -31.91 -17.72
C LEU A 113 70.85 -31.70 -16.66
N SER A 114 70.88 -32.54 -15.63
CA SER A 114 71.82 -32.40 -14.52
C SER A 114 73.29 -32.71 -14.84
N PRO A 115 73.63 -33.59 -15.79
CA PRO A 115 75.04 -33.86 -16.10
C PRO A 115 75.74 -32.75 -16.86
N GLN A 116 75.05 -31.98 -17.68
CA GLN A 116 75.65 -30.88 -18.48
C GLN A 116 75.85 -29.59 -17.68
N LEU A 117 75.08 -29.38 -16.63
CA LEU A 117 75.17 -28.18 -15.78
C LEU A 117 76.23 -28.28 -14.67
N SER A 118 76.67 -29.50 -14.34
CA SER A 118 77.64 -29.77 -13.26
C SER A 118 79.05 -29.24 -13.54
N ASN A 119 79.43 -29.10 -14.81
CA ASN A 119 80.80 -28.69 -15.22
C ASN A 119 80.93 -27.22 -15.65
N LEU A 120 79.89 -26.41 -15.54
CA LEU A 120 79.91 -25.03 -15.96
C LEU A 120 80.25 -24.08 -14.75
N SER A 121 80.90 -22.94 -15.04
CA SER A 121 81.10 -21.91 -14.02
C SER A 121 79.77 -21.37 -13.52
N LEU A 122 79.74 -20.83 -12.29
CA LEU A 122 78.50 -20.27 -11.71
C LEU A 122 77.82 -19.24 -12.61
N LYS A 123 78.57 -18.44 -13.38
CA LYS A 123 78.13 -17.44 -14.30
C LYS A 123 77.47 -18.05 -15.55
N ASP A 124 78.05 -19.15 -16.05
CA ASP A 124 77.53 -19.87 -17.22
C ASP A 124 76.29 -20.69 -16.85
N ARG A 125 76.19 -21.23 -15.64
CA ARG A 125 74.96 -21.86 -15.10
C ARG A 125 73.81 -20.89 -15.01
N GLN A 126 74.09 -19.67 -14.53
CA GLN A 126 73.06 -18.61 -14.42
C GLN A 126 72.56 -18.20 -15.81
N LYS A 127 73.44 -18.10 -16.79
CA LYS A 127 73.07 -17.77 -18.18
C LYS A 127 72.27 -18.84 -18.85
N SER A 128 72.69 -20.12 -18.75
CA SER A 128 71.97 -21.28 -19.27
C SER A 128 70.63 -21.46 -18.60
N MET A 129 70.49 -21.21 -17.29
CA MET A 129 69.21 -21.25 -16.59
C MET A 129 68.30 -20.14 -17.06
N GLN A 130 68.82 -18.91 -17.31
CA GLN A 130 68.00 -17.83 -17.88
C GLN A 130 67.56 -18.12 -19.30
N GLU A 131 68.40 -18.76 -20.15
CA GLU A 131 68.02 -19.18 -21.51
C GLU A 131 66.96 -20.27 -21.48
N ILE A 132 67.04 -21.24 -20.58
CA ILE A 132 66.04 -22.28 -20.41
C ILE A 132 64.73 -21.67 -19.95
N LEU A 133 64.73 -20.79 -18.91
CA LEU A 133 63.55 -20.12 -18.42
C LEU A 133 62.90 -19.22 -19.51
N ARG A 134 63.74 -18.53 -20.29
CA ARG A 134 63.26 -17.69 -21.42
C ARG A 134 62.63 -18.56 -22.52
N GLY A 135 63.28 -19.71 -22.83
CA GLY A 135 62.75 -20.69 -23.78
C GLY A 135 61.41 -21.23 -23.33
N GLN A 136 61.28 -21.62 -22.08
CA GLN A 136 60.01 -22.08 -21.51
C GLN A 136 58.93 -21.03 -21.51
N TYR A 137 59.28 -19.78 -21.12
CA TYR A 137 58.37 -18.66 -21.19
C TYR A 137 57.88 -18.34 -22.60
N MET A 138 58.79 -18.33 -23.58
CA MET A 138 58.41 -18.10 -24.98
C MET A 138 57.56 -19.26 -25.54
N TYR A 139 57.86 -20.50 -25.17
CA TYR A 139 57.04 -21.66 -25.54
C TYR A 139 55.65 -21.58 -24.96
N GLN A 140 55.51 -21.31 -23.65
CA GLN A 140 54.20 -21.13 -23.00
C GLN A 140 53.39 -19.98 -23.65
N ARG A 141 54.06 -18.86 -23.97
CA ARG A 141 53.40 -17.72 -24.62
C ARG A 141 52.91 -18.06 -26.06
N THR A 142 53.69 -18.85 -26.79
CA THR A 142 53.36 -19.29 -28.11
C THR A 142 52.17 -20.26 -28.06
N LEU A 143 52.18 -21.16 -27.13
CA LEU A 143 51.09 -22.14 -26.87
C LEU A 143 49.79 -21.45 -26.49
N LEU A 144 49.84 -20.47 -25.58
CA LEU A 144 48.68 -19.62 -25.23
C LEU A 144 48.14 -18.86 -26.42
N ASN A 145 49.04 -18.28 -27.27
CA ASN A 145 48.58 -17.55 -28.47
C ASN A 145 47.98 -18.50 -29.51
N GLU A 146 48.48 -19.74 -29.64
CA GLU A 146 47.94 -20.75 -30.53
C GLU A 146 46.56 -21.21 -30.07
N VAL A 147 46.39 -21.47 -28.78
CA VAL A 147 45.09 -21.77 -28.18
C VAL A 147 44.09 -20.63 -28.35
N ILE A 148 44.51 -19.39 -28.11
CA ILE A 148 43.65 -18.19 -28.35
C ILE A 148 43.25 -18.10 -29.83
N LEU A 149 44.18 -18.29 -30.77
CA LEU A 149 43.89 -18.29 -32.19
C LEU A 149 42.98 -19.45 -32.60
N ASN A 150 43.15 -20.63 -32.00
CA ASN A 150 42.27 -21.75 -32.25
C ASN A 150 40.85 -21.50 -31.74
N ILE A 151 40.72 -20.99 -30.51
CA ILE A 151 39.42 -20.55 -29.98
C ILE A 151 38.77 -19.56 -30.95
N ILE A 152 39.48 -18.50 -31.39
CA ILE A 152 38.95 -17.48 -32.30
C ILE A 152 38.59 -18.04 -33.65
N SER A 153 39.40 -18.95 -34.22
CA SER A 153 39.20 -19.50 -35.57
C SER A 153 38.21 -20.65 -35.65
N HIS A 154 38.07 -21.45 -34.61
CA HIS A 154 37.26 -22.67 -34.58
C HIS A 154 35.97 -22.54 -33.74
N SER A 155 35.85 -21.48 -32.93
CA SER A 155 34.70 -21.28 -32.05
C SER A 155 33.33 -21.26 -32.73
N GLY A 156 33.29 -21.18 -34.04
CA GLY A 156 32.04 -21.23 -34.82
C GLY A 156 31.78 -22.51 -35.60
N ASN A 157 32.66 -23.50 -35.58
CA ASN A 157 32.52 -24.69 -36.43
C ASN A 157 31.74 -25.85 -35.77
N ARG A 158 31.61 -25.83 -34.44
CA ARG A 158 30.82 -26.82 -33.72
C ARG A 158 29.34 -26.44 -33.67
N PRO A 159 28.41 -27.41 -33.80
CA PRO A 159 27.00 -27.14 -33.68
C PRO A 159 26.68 -26.60 -32.29
N LEU A 160 25.75 -25.66 -32.22
CA LEU A 160 25.36 -24.98 -30.97
C LEU A 160 24.90 -25.94 -29.88
N THR A 161 24.25 -27.04 -30.26
CA THR A 161 23.77 -28.08 -29.33
C THR A 161 24.88 -28.83 -28.61
N GLU A 162 26.10 -28.87 -29.16
CA GLU A 162 27.26 -29.42 -28.47
C GLU A 162 27.99 -28.40 -27.61
N ARG A 163 28.04 -27.13 -28.05
CA ARG A 163 28.66 -26.01 -27.30
C ARG A 163 27.84 -25.63 -26.09
N ALA A 164 26.52 -25.61 -26.22
CA ALA A 164 25.58 -25.26 -25.15
C ALA A 164 24.42 -26.26 -25.15
N ASP A 165 24.59 -27.37 -24.44
CA ASP A 165 23.52 -28.33 -24.23
C ASP A 165 22.37 -27.73 -23.39
N SER A 166 21.14 -28.06 -23.78
CA SER A 166 19.93 -27.53 -23.13
C SER A 166 19.90 -27.81 -21.61
N ALA A 167 20.31 -28.99 -21.17
CA ALA A 167 20.36 -29.38 -19.77
C ALA A 167 21.39 -28.54 -18.99
N ARG A 168 22.55 -28.29 -19.61
CA ARG A 168 23.61 -27.47 -19.03
C ARG A 168 23.20 -26.01 -18.90
N VAL A 169 22.62 -25.44 -19.95
CA VAL A 169 22.09 -24.06 -19.92
C VAL A 169 21.01 -23.90 -18.84
N ALA A 170 20.10 -24.88 -18.72
CA ALA A 170 19.08 -24.87 -17.68
C ALA A 170 19.68 -24.93 -16.25
N SER A 171 20.73 -25.74 -16.08
CA SER A 171 21.44 -25.86 -14.79
C SER A 171 22.12 -24.56 -14.40
N TYR A 172 22.87 -23.95 -15.33
CA TYR A 172 23.54 -22.68 -15.08
C TYR A 172 22.54 -21.54 -14.83
N LEU A 173 21.47 -21.46 -15.62
CA LEU A 173 20.42 -20.48 -15.38
C LEU A 173 19.83 -20.61 -13.97
N ARG A 174 19.51 -21.85 -13.56
CA ARG A 174 18.95 -22.09 -12.21
C ARG A 174 19.92 -21.65 -11.13
N THR A 175 21.19 -22.07 -11.23
CA THR A 175 22.22 -21.74 -10.25
C THR A 175 22.46 -20.23 -10.16
N GLU A 176 22.61 -19.56 -11.30
CA GLU A 176 22.91 -18.13 -11.32
C GLU A 176 21.72 -17.24 -10.94
N LEU A 177 20.49 -17.65 -11.28
CA LEU A 177 19.29 -16.99 -10.81
C LEU A 177 19.12 -17.14 -9.28
N ASP A 178 19.35 -18.35 -8.75
CA ASP A 178 19.28 -18.61 -7.30
C ASP A 178 20.38 -17.82 -6.55
N ASN A 179 21.60 -17.76 -7.09
CA ASN A 179 22.71 -16.97 -6.53
C ASN A 179 22.37 -15.46 -6.43
N ASN A 180 21.56 -14.94 -7.36
CA ASN A 180 21.08 -13.57 -7.36
C ASN A 180 19.73 -13.38 -6.61
N GLY A 181 19.24 -14.42 -5.91
CA GLY A 181 18.02 -14.39 -5.11
C GLY A 181 16.73 -14.41 -5.94
N LEU A 182 16.79 -14.84 -7.19
CA LEU A 182 15.66 -14.92 -8.13
C LEU A 182 15.13 -16.36 -8.18
N THR A 183 14.40 -16.78 -7.14
CA THR A 183 13.84 -18.15 -7.00
C THR A 183 12.51 -18.34 -7.71
N LEU A 184 12.29 -17.65 -8.82
CA LEU A 184 11.06 -17.67 -9.61
C LEU A 184 11.11 -18.76 -10.70
N PRO A 185 9.96 -19.34 -11.07
CA PRO A 185 9.89 -20.17 -12.27
C PRO A 185 10.22 -19.33 -13.50
N PHE A 186 11.11 -19.84 -14.31
CA PHE A 186 11.54 -19.19 -15.55
C PHE A 186 11.40 -20.15 -16.73
N GLU A 187 11.20 -19.57 -17.89
CA GLU A 187 11.20 -20.28 -19.16
C GLU A 187 12.24 -19.65 -20.09
N TYR A 188 12.93 -20.48 -20.85
CA TYR A 188 14.00 -20.00 -21.70
C TYR A 188 13.96 -20.62 -23.11
N ALA A 189 14.54 -19.91 -24.06
CA ALA A 189 14.80 -20.40 -25.39
C ALA A 189 16.13 -19.83 -25.91
N VAL A 190 16.84 -20.65 -26.67
CA VAL A 190 17.96 -20.18 -27.47
C VAL A 190 17.47 -19.94 -28.88
N VAL A 191 17.67 -18.73 -29.36
CA VAL A 191 17.23 -18.28 -30.71
C VAL A 191 18.43 -17.84 -31.53
N ASN A 192 18.35 -18.07 -32.81
CA ASN A 192 19.36 -17.54 -33.75
C ASN A 192 19.13 -16.04 -34.00
N ARG A 193 20.02 -15.41 -34.74
CA ARG A 193 19.92 -13.99 -35.15
C ARG A 193 18.59 -13.63 -35.83
N MET A 194 17.97 -14.58 -36.55
CA MET A 194 16.69 -14.36 -37.25
C MET A 194 15.48 -14.56 -36.31
N GLY A 195 15.70 -14.88 -35.02
CA GLY A 195 14.65 -15.15 -34.06
C GLY A 195 14.07 -16.56 -34.13
N ALA A 196 14.62 -17.45 -34.99
CA ALA A 196 14.20 -18.85 -35.00
C ALA A 196 14.73 -19.58 -33.80
N VAL A 197 13.86 -20.37 -33.14
CA VAL A 197 14.18 -21.14 -31.93
C VAL A 197 15.05 -22.34 -32.32
N VAL A 198 16.21 -22.46 -31.70
CA VAL A 198 17.12 -23.61 -31.87
C VAL A 198 16.69 -24.72 -30.87
N TYR A 199 16.53 -24.38 -29.63
CA TYR A 199 15.90 -25.20 -28.59
C TYR A 199 15.26 -24.35 -27.52
N ARG A 200 14.37 -24.94 -26.70
CA ARG A 200 13.61 -24.26 -25.68
C ARG A 200 13.25 -25.17 -24.51
N SER A 201 12.93 -24.57 -23.38
CA SER A 201 12.31 -25.28 -22.26
C SER A 201 10.87 -25.74 -22.61
N ALA A 202 10.36 -26.74 -21.90
CA ALA A 202 9.08 -27.37 -22.20
C ALA A 202 7.88 -26.39 -22.09
N GLY A 203 7.95 -25.43 -21.19
CA GLY A 203 6.91 -24.42 -20.96
C GLY A 203 7.08 -23.13 -21.80
N TYR A 204 8.12 -23.02 -22.61
CA TYR A 204 8.37 -21.82 -23.38
C TYR A 204 7.31 -21.58 -24.46
N SER A 205 6.63 -20.44 -24.40
CA SER A 205 5.65 -20.01 -25.37
C SER A 205 6.09 -18.68 -26.01
N ASN A 206 6.12 -18.64 -27.36
CA ASN A 206 6.43 -17.41 -28.08
C ASN A 206 5.42 -16.29 -27.81
N ALA A 207 4.13 -16.61 -27.61
CA ALA A 207 3.08 -15.64 -27.31
C ALA A 207 3.27 -15.01 -25.92
N GLU A 208 3.59 -15.82 -24.92
CA GLU A 208 3.86 -15.33 -23.55
C GLU A 208 5.17 -14.53 -23.49
N SER A 209 6.20 -14.97 -24.20
CA SER A 209 7.46 -14.25 -24.34
C SER A 209 7.30 -12.84 -24.96
N GLN A 210 6.30 -12.63 -25.82
CA GLN A 210 6.00 -11.31 -26.39
C GLN A 210 5.20 -10.42 -25.44
N ASN A 211 4.38 -11.00 -24.58
CA ASN A 211 3.51 -10.28 -23.65
C ASN A 211 4.17 -9.98 -22.30
N THR A 212 5.30 -10.61 -22.01
CA THR A 212 6.04 -10.48 -20.75
C THR A 212 7.41 -9.88 -21.04
N SER A 213 7.98 -9.20 -20.04
CA SER A 213 9.37 -8.70 -20.15
C SER A 213 10.31 -9.87 -20.42
N THR A 214 10.86 -9.92 -21.63
CA THR A 214 11.80 -10.93 -22.06
C THR A 214 13.21 -10.37 -22.03
N PHE A 215 14.10 -11.08 -21.33
CA PHE A 215 15.51 -10.75 -21.25
C PHE A 215 16.26 -11.51 -22.32
N ALA A 216 17.11 -10.83 -23.06
CA ALA A 216 17.90 -11.45 -24.11
C ALA A 216 19.38 -11.09 -23.94
N GLN A 217 20.24 -12.11 -23.97
CA GLN A 217 21.69 -11.98 -23.87
C GLN A 217 22.35 -12.80 -24.98
N PRO A 218 23.40 -12.29 -25.68
CA PRO A 218 24.21 -13.11 -26.56
C PRO A 218 24.75 -14.34 -25.83
N LEU A 219 24.56 -15.54 -26.39
CA LEU A 219 24.97 -16.78 -25.73
C LEU A 219 26.49 -16.94 -25.70
N PHE A 220 27.14 -16.56 -26.80
CA PHE A 220 28.60 -16.48 -26.96
C PHE A 220 28.93 -15.09 -27.53
N PRO A 221 29.30 -14.14 -26.70
CA PRO A 221 29.68 -12.79 -27.14
C PRO A 221 30.86 -12.77 -28.08
N SER A 222 31.77 -13.74 -27.99
CA SER A 222 32.96 -13.89 -28.86
C SER A 222 32.65 -14.38 -30.27
N ASP A 223 31.43 -14.89 -30.52
CA ASP A 223 31.06 -15.38 -31.89
C ASP A 223 30.92 -14.20 -32.88
N SER A 224 31.19 -14.51 -34.13
CA SER A 224 31.03 -13.50 -35.20
C SER A 224 29.55 -13.04 -35.28
N PRO A 225 29.30 -11.77 -35.61
CA PRO A 225 27.94 -11.21 -35.64
C PRO A 225 26.96 -11.97 -36.58
N SER A 226 27.49 -12.70 -37.58
CA SER A 226 26.67 -13.51 -38.49
C SER A 226 26.15 -14.80 -37.89
N ARG A 227 26.80 -15.32 -36.84
CA ARG A 227 26.49 -16.61 -36.16
C ARG A 227 25.99 -16.43 -34.73
N MET A 228 25.74 -15.20 -34.33
CA MET A 228 25.36 -14.88 -32.95
C MET A 228 24.01 -15.49 -32.60
N ASN A 229 23.97 -16.21 -31.50
CA ASN A 229 22.76 -16.78 -30.90
C ASN A 229 22.44 -16.05 -29.61
N TYR A 230 21.16 -15.97 -29.26
CA TYR A 230 20.69 -15.26 -28.08
C TYR A 230 19.97 -16.21 -27.15
N LEU A 231 20.31 -16.14 -25.87
CA LEU A 231 19.56 -16.74 -24.80
C LEU A 231 18.43 -15.79 -24.42
N LYS A 232 17.19 -16.23 -24.58
CA LYS A 232 15.99 -15.51 -24.15
C LYS A 232 15.41 -16.17 -22.93
N VAL A 233 15.14 -15.39 -21.90
CA VAL A 233 14.51 -15.86 -20.65
C VAL A 233 13.33 -14.94 -20.32
N TYR A 234 12.23 -15.53 -19.89
CA TYR A 234 11.11 -14.78 -19.34
C TYR A 234 10.55 -15.47 -18.09
N PHE A 235 9.86 -14.69 -17.26
CA PHE A 235 9.32 -15.13 -15.98
C PHE A 235 7.81 -14.97 -15.97
N PRO A 236 7.04 -16.07 -16.05
CA PRO A 236 5.57 -16.02 -16.10
C PRO A 236 4.95 -15.30 -14.89
N THR A 237 5.58 -15.44 -13.71
CA THR A 237 5.08 -14.91 -12.43
C THR A 237 5.79 -13.63 -11.96
N MET A 238 6.54 -12.95 -12.83
CA MET A 238 7.29 -11.74 -12.48
C MET A 238 6.39 -10.66 -11.86
N ARG A 239 5.23 -10.40 -12.45
CA ARG A 239 4.29 -9.39 -11.93
C ARG A 239 3.82 -9.72 -10.52
N ASP A 240 3.44 -10.94 -10.26
CA ASP A 240 2.98 -11.38 -8.94
C ASP A 240 4.09 -11.27 -7.90
N TYR A 241 5.32 -11.55 -8.28
CA TYR A 241 6.49 -11.38 -7.42
C TYR A 241 6.69 -9.91 -7.04
N ILE A 242 6.68 -9.01 -7.99
CA ILE A 242 6.83 -7.57 -7.74
C ILE A 242 5.70 -7.06 -6.86
N PHE A 243 4.43 -7.42 -7.17
CA PHE A 243 3.28 -7.02 -6.37
C PHE A 243 3.26 -7.65 -4.98
N SER A 244 3.75 -8.87 -4.81
CA SER A 244 3.82 -9.52 -3.49
C SER A 244 4.70 -8.72 -2.52
N SER A 245 5.75 -8.10 -3.03
CA SER A 245 6.64 -7.25 -2.24
C SER A 245 5.99 -5.95 -1.75
N VAL A 246 4.83 -5.56 -2.31
CA VAL A 246 4.10 -4.34 -1.94
C VAL A 246 2.91 -4.63 -1.03
N LYS A 247 2.53 -5.90 -0.86
CA LYS A 247 1.38 -6.31 -0.02
C LYS A 247 1.47 -5.82 1.43
N PHE A 248 2.68 -5.67 1.98
CA PHE A 248 2.86 -5.16 3.35
C PHE A 248 2.43 -3.69 3.52
N MET A 249 2.21 -2.95 2.41
CA MET A 249 1.70 -1.58 2.47
C MET A 249 0.17 -1.51 2.62
N ILE A 250 -0.56 -2.60 2.35
CA ILE A 250 -2.03 -2.65 2.47
C ILE A 250 -2.50 -2.21 3.87
N PRO A 251 -1.92 -2.69 4.98
CA PRO A 251 -2.31 -2.25 6.31
C PRO A 251 -2.17 -0.74 6.53
N THR A 252 -1.17 -0.10 5.93
CA THR A 252 -0.97 1.37 6.08
C THR A 252 -2.07 2.16 5.37
N PHE A 253 -2.54 1.72 4.20
CA PHE A 253 -3.68 2.31 3.51
C PHE A 253 -4.98 2.12 4.31
N VAL A 254 -5.21 0.92 4.85
CA VAL A 254 -6.37 0.62 5.70
C VAL A 254 -6.37 1.51 6.92
N PHE A 255 -5.22 1.65 7.61
CA PHE A 255 -5.09 2.51 8.78
C PHE A 255 -5.37 3.99 8.44
N THR A 256 -4.83 4.48 7.32
CA THR A 256 -5.09 5.85 6.85
C THR A 256 -6.57 6.06 6.53
N PHE A 257 -7.23 5.07 5.94
CA PHE A 257 -8.66 5.12 5.65
C PHE A 257 -9.49 5.16 6.94
N ILE A 258 -9.16 4.35 7.96
CA ILE A 258 -9.83 4.39 9.27
C ILE A 258 -9.66 5.76 9.92
N LEU A 259 -8.45 6.34 9.88
CA LEU A 259 -8.20 7.69 10.39
C LEU A 259 -9.03 8.74 9.66
N LEU A 260 -9.18 8.64 8.35
CA LEU A 260 -10.01 9.54 7.56
C LEU A 260 -11.48 9.46 7.98
N VAL A 261 -12.02 8.25 8.12
CA VAL A 261 -13.41 8.03 8.54
C VAL A 261 -13.65 8.57 9.94
N THR A 262 -12.77 8.29 10.90
CA THR A 262 -12.88 8.82 12.28
C THR A 262 -12.79 10.34 12.30
N PHE A 263 -11.97 10.94 11.45
CA PHE A 263 -11.86 12.38 11.32
C PHE A 263 -13.16 13.01 10.78
N ILE A 264 -13.72 12.46 9.69
CA ILE A 264 -15.00 12.92 9.12
C ILE A 264 -16.11 12.82 10.17
N TYR A 265 -16.16 11.72 10.92
CA TYR A 265 -17.13 11.51 11.98
C TYR A 265 -16.97 12.54 13.11
N THR A 266 -15.75 12.82 13.54
CA THR A 266 -15.46 13.81 14.58
C THR A 266 -15.87 15.24 14.16
N ILE A 267 -15.63 15.60 12.89
CA ILE A 267 -16.08 16.89 12.34
C ILE A 267 -17.61 16.97 12.35
N ALA A 268 -18.28 15.92 11.85
CA ALA A 268 -19.76 15.88 11.82
C ALA A 268 -20.34 16.02 13.23
N LEU A 269 -19.76 15.33 14.22
CA LEU A 269 -20.13 15.49 15.64
C LEU A 269 -19.91 16.92 16.15
N SER A 270 -18.78 17.54 15.83
CA SER A 270 -18.44 18.91 16.25
C SER A 270 -19.44 19.92 15.70
N PHE A 271 -19.83 19.79 14.43
CA PHE A 271 -20.86 20.65 13.83
C PHE A 271 -22.23 20.43 14.49
N ARG A 272 -22.60 19.18 14.76
CA ARG A 272 -23.87 18.83 15.44
C ARG A 272 -23.91 19.42 16.86
N GLN A 273 -22.84 19.22 17.64
CA GLN A 273 -22.73 19.78 18.99
C GLN A 273 -22.79 21.29 18.99
N LYS A 274 -22.12 21.94 18.03
CA LYS A 274 -22.17 23.40 17.90
C LYS A 274 -23.57 23.91 17.60
N LYS A 275 -24.29 23.27 16.66
CA LYS A 275 -25.67 23.63 16.33
C LYS A 275 -26.58 23.49 17.56
N LEU A 276 -26.40 22.43 18.35
CA LEU A 276 -27.14 22.24 19.61
C LEU A 276 -26.81 23.33 20.62
N THR A 277 -25.54 23.71 20.75
CA THR A 277 -25.12 24.79 21.67
C THR A 277 -25.68 26.15 21.22
N GLU A 278 -25.66 26.47 19.93
CA GLU A 278 -26.26 27.69 19.38
C GLU A 278 -27.77 27.74 19.69
N MET A 279 -28.51 26.66 19.40
CA MET A 279 -29.94 26.55 19.72
C MET A 279 -30.21 26.73 21.23
N LYS A 280 -29.39 26.13 22.08
CA LYS A 280 -29.51 26.26 23.53
C LYS A 280 -29.27 27.67 24.00
N ASN A 281 -28.26 28.36 23.46
CA ASN A 281 -27.97 29.75 23.81
C ASN A 281 -29.10 30.70 23.34
N ASP A 282 -29.61 30.50 22.11
CA ASP A 282 -30.72 31.28 21.56
C ASP A 282 -31.98 31.08 22.40
N PHE A 283 -32.24 29.83 22.83
CA PHE A 283 -33.34 29.54 23.74
C PHE A 283 -33.19 30.25 25.08
N ILE A 284 -32.00 30.17 25.72
CA ILE A 284 -31.74 30.85 27.00
C ILE A 284 -31.93 32.38 26.86
N ASN A 285 -31.39 32.97 25.80
CA ASN A 285 -31.52 34.41 25.53
C ASN A 285 -32.98 34.81 25.33
N ASN A 286 -33.73 34.06 24.52
CA ASN A 286 -35.14 34.31 24.31
C ASN A 286 -35.97 34.16 25.61
N MET A 287 -35.71 33.12 26.37
CA MET A 287 -36.38 32.91 27.66
C MET A 287 -36.05 34.01 28.68
N THR A 288 -34.78 34.46 28.69
CA THR A 288 -34.40 35.60 29.55
C THR A 288 -35.18 36.86 29.20
N HIS A 289 -35.33 37.10 27.90
CA HIS A 289 -36.11 38.25 27.45
C HIS A 289 -37.62 38.13 27.76
N GLU A 290 -38.19 36.93 27.53
CA GLU A 290 -39.58 36.61 27.81
C GLU A 290 -39.93 36.69 29.33
N PHE A 291 -38.98 36.33 30.23
CA PHE A 291 -39.17 36.50 31.66
C PHE A 291 -39.00 37.95 32.16
N LYS A 292 -38.11 38.71 31.53
CA LYS A 292 -37.85 40.09 31.92
C LYS A 292 -39.11 40.99 31.84
N THR A 293 -39.90 40.81 30.79
CA THR A 293 -41.11 41.64 30.56
C THR A 293 -42.16 41.48 31.64
N PRO A 294 -42.67 40.26 31.97
CA PRO A 294 -43.66 40.09 33.04
C PRO A 294 -43.12 40.49 34.42
N ILE A 295 -41.82 40.18 34.69
CA ILE A 295 -41.20 40.58 35.96
C ILE A 295 -41.16 42.11 36.08
N SER A 296 -40.84 42.87 35.01
CA SER A 296 -40.83 44.34 35.04
C SER A 296 -42.23 44.91 35.20
N THR A 297 -43.24 44.30 34.56
CA THR A 297 -44.65 44.73 34.72
C THR A 297 -45.14 44.47 36.12
N ILE A 298 -44.86 43.31 36.71
CA ILE A 298 -45.22 43.02 38.12
C ILE A 298 -44.53 44.00 39.07
N SER A 299 -43.22 44.28 38.85
CA SER A 299 -42.47 45.24 39.68
C SER A 299 -43.04 46.63 39.61
N LEU A 300 -43.43 47.12 38.42
CA LEU A 300 -44.08 48.43 38.24
C LEU A 300 -45.43 48.46 38.93
N ALA A 301 -46.25 47.42 38.75
CA ALA A 301 -47.56 47.32 39.38
C ALA A 301 -47.44 47.27 40.92
N ALA A 302 -46.43 46.58 41.43
CA ALA A 302 -46.14 46.54 42.88
C ALA A 302 -45.66 47.89 43.44
N GLN A 303 -44.87 48.66 42.63
CA GLN A 303 -44.47 50.03 42.99
C GLN A 303 -45.70 50.99 43.04
N MET A 304 -46.64 50.82 42.12
CA MET A 304 -47.87 51.60 42.11
C MET A 304 -48.76 51.38 43.32
N LEU A 305 -48.74 50.17 43.89
CA LEU A 305 -49.45 49.87 45.18
C LEU A 305 -48.92 50.66 46.36
N ASN A 306 -47.67 51.13 46.31
CA ASN A 306 -47.08 51.98 47.37
C ASN A 306 -47.46 53.46 47.27
N ASP A 307 -48.16 53.84 46.18
CA ASP A 307 -48.65 55.26 46.00
C ASP A 307 -49.92 55.44 46.82
N GLY A 308 -49.91 56.45 47.72
CA GLY A 308 -51.02 56.77 48.60
C GLY A 308 -52.29 57.21 47.86
N ALA A 309 -52.18 57.68 46.60
CA ALA A 309 -53.31 58.03 45.72
C ALA A 309 -54.02 56.74 45.20
N VAL A 310 -53.24 55.75 44.81
CA VAL A 310 -53.72 54.43 44.35
C VAL A 310 -54.42 53.66 45.45
N MET A 311 -53.89 53.70 46.69
CA MET A 311 -54.46 53.07 47.84
C MET A 311 -55.86 53.56 48.22
N LYS A 312 -56.24 54.79 47.81
CA LYS A 312 -57.56 55.38 48.04
C LYS A 312 -58.61 55.05 46.98
N SER A 313 -58.21 54.36 45.89
CA SER A 313 -59.11 54.03 44.79
C SER A 313 -59.31 52.53 44.67
N PRO A 314 -60.47 51.95 45.09
CA PRO A 314 -60.73 50.51 45.02
C PRO A 314 -60.62 49.92 43.59
N LYS A 315 -61.08 50.71 42.61
CA LYS A 315 -60.98 50.26 41.17
C LYS A 315 -59.55 50.18 40.69
N MET A 316 -58.66 51.07 41.14
CA MET A 316 -57.25 51.07 40.75
C MET A 316 -56.51 49.89 41.42
N LEU A 317 -56.82 49.60 42.70
CA LEU A 317 -56.30 48.39 43.39
C LEU A 317 -56.73 47.12 42.75
N GLU A 318 -57.98 46.97 42.35
CA GLU A 318 -58.49 45.82 41.62
C GLU A 318 -57.78 45.63 40.26
N HIS A 319 -57.61 46.71 39.53
CA HIS A 319 -56.89 46.70 38.26
C HIS A 319 -55.43 46.26 38.43
N ILE A 320 -54.70 46.88 39.36
CA ILE A 320 -53.28 46.57 39.62
C ILE A 320 -53.11 45.10 40.10
N SER A 321 -54.00 44.65 41.00
CA SER A 321 -54.02 43.26 41.44
C SER A 321 -54.31 42.30 40.31
N GLY A 322 -55.20 42.65 39.38
CA GLY A 322 -55.48 41.90 38.18
C GLY A 322 -54.24 41.77 37.29
N VAL A 323 -53.53 42.88 37.04
CA VAL A 323 -52.29 42.85 36.24
C VAL A 323 -51.22 41.97 36.88
N ILE A 324 -51.01 42.07 38.19
CA ILE A 324 -50.04 41.20 38.88
C ILE A 324 -50.44 39.70 38.76
N ASN A 325 -51.72 39.39 38.93
CA ASN A 325 -52.19 38.01 38.82
C ASN A 325 -52.02 37.42 37.41
N ASP A 326 -52.38 38.22 36.40
CA ASP A 326 -52.29 37.80 35.00
C ASP A 326 -50.82 37.57 34.57
N GLU A 327 -49.92 38.52 34.91
CA GLU A 327 -48.50 38.36 34.62
C GLU A 327 -47.84 37.19 35.41
N THR A 328 -48.29 36.97 36.67
CA THR A 328 -47.84 35.82 37.44
C THR A 328 -48.30 34.49 36.79
N ARG A 329 -49.51 34.42 36.30
CA ARG A 329 -50.05 33.26 35.60
C ARG A 329 -49.28 33.03 34.28
N ARG A 330 -48.97 34.10 33.55
CA ARG A 330 -48.13 34.05 32.32
C ARG A 330 -46.74 33.53 32.65
N LEU A 331 -46.10 34.04 33.69
CA LEU A 331 -44.78 33.60 34.12
C LEU A 331 -44.77 32.08 34.52
N ARG A 332 -45.78 31.62 35.24
CA ARG A 332 -45.92 30.20 35.56
C ARG A 332 -45.97 29.31 34.31
N PHE A 333 -46.76 29.71 33.34
CA PHE A 333 -46.85 28.97 32.07
C PHE A 333 -45.55 28.92 31.32
N GLN A 334 -44.76 30.01 31.33
CA GLN A 334 -43.42 30.05 30.70
C GLN A 334 -42.44 29.14 31.44
N VAL A 335 -42.47 29.12 32.77
CA VAL A 335 -41.62 28.23 33.60
C VAL A 335 -41.97 26.75 33.33
N GLU A 336 -43.26 26.41 33.24
CA GLU A 336 -43.67 25.04 32.89
C GLU A 336 -43.17 24.61 31.52
N LYS A 337 -43.18 25.46 30.52
CA LYS A 337 -42.61 25.18 29.20
C LYS A 337 -41.11 24.91 29.24
N VAL A 338 -40.36 25.67 30.01
CA VAL A 338 -38.92 25.49 30.24
C VAL A 338 -38.64 24.15 30.93
N LEU A 339 -39.39 23.82 31.94
CA LEU A 339 -39.27 22.58 32.67
C LEU A 339 -39.59 21.35 31.75
N GLN A 340 -40.66 21.43 30.99
CA GLN A 340 -40.98 20.41 30.01
C GLN A 340 -39.83 20.18 29.01
N MET A 341 -39.27 21.25 28.45
CA MET A 341 -38.16 21.20 27.53
C MET A 341 -36.89 20.58 28.18
N SER A 342 -36.58 20.96 29.43
CA SER A 342 -35.46 20.41 30.17
C SER A 342 -35.63 18.89 30.50
N MET A 343 -36.85 18.46 30.74
CA MET A 343 -37.17 17.05 30.95
C MET A 343 -37.00 16.22 29.67
N PHE A 344 -37.34 16.79 28.51
CA PHE A 344 -37.13 16.16 27.20
C PHE A 344 -35.64 15.99 26.87
N GLU A 345 -34.76 16.95 27.25
CA GLU A 345 -33.31 16.83 27.05
C GLU A 345 -32.64 15.79 27.96
N ARG A 346 -33.12 15.61 29.18
CA ARG A 346 -32.52 14.67 30.16
C ARG A 346 -32.87 13.22 29.95
N GLN A 347 -34.05 12.94 29.43
CA GLN A 347 -34.47 11.60 29.08
C GLN A 347 -34.25 11.46 27.57
N GLY A 348 -33.25 10.70 27.16
CA GLY A 348 -33.35 9.97 25.90
C GLY A 348 -34.63 9.16 26.02
N THR A 349 -35.75 9.80 25.67
CA THR A 349 -37.10 9.31 25.95
C THR A 349 -37.24 7.97 25.25
N GLN A 350 -37.13 6.87 25.98
CA GLN A 350 -37.69 5.61 25.51
C GLN A 350 -39.19 5.84 25.46
N LEU A 351 -39.67 6.25 24.26
CA LEU A 351 -41.11 6.35 23.99
C LEU A 351 -41.72 4.98 24.25
N LYS A 352 -42.70 4.96 25.13
CA LYS A 352 -43.48 3.75 25.41
C LYS A 352 -44.51 3.63 24.30
N LEU A 353 -44.11 3.10 23.14
CA LEU A 353 -44.99 2.91 21.99
C LEU A 353 -45.99 1.85 22.32
N THR A 354 -47.27 2.21 22.19
CA THR A 354 -48.45 1.32 22.34
C THR A 354 -49.43 1.61 21.21
N ASP A 355 -50.28 0.64 20.89
CA ASP A 355 -51.34 0.83 19.92
C ASP A 355 -52.47 1.64 20.57
N VAL A 356 -52.67 2.87 20.09
CA VAL A 356 -53.59 3.84 20.66
C VAL A 356 -54.62 4.20 19.60
N ASP A 357 -55.88 4.28 20.01
CA ASP A 357 -56.96 4.77 19.18
C ASP A 357 -56.96 6.30 19.11
N ALA A 358 -56.48 6.84 17.98
CA ALA A 358 -56.34 8.27 17.76
C ALA A 358 -57.70 9.00 17.88
N ASN A 359 -58.80 8.40 17.40
CA ASN A 359 -60.12 8.99 17.49
C ASN A 359 -60.54 9.23 18.96
N LYS A 360 -60.26 8.23 19.83
CA LYS A 360 -60.57 8.38 21.26
C LYS A 360 -59.73 9.47 21.94
N VAL A 361 -58.46 9.55 21.60
CA VAL A 361 -57.60 10.61 22.19
C VAL A 361 -58.04 11.97 21.74
N ILE A 362 -58.39 12.16 20.45
CA ILE A 362 -58.85 13.45 19.91
C ILE A 362 -60.18 13.80 20.56
N ASP A 363 -61.15 12.86 20.65
CA ASP A 363 -62.45 13.09 21.28
C ASP A 363 -62.30 13.52 22.75
N ASN A 364 -61.45 12.90 23.55
CA ASN A 364 -61.15 13.25 24.93
C ASN A 364 -60.61 14.70 25.01
N VAL A 365 -59.69 15.07 24.12
CA VAL A 365 -59.13 16.44 24.09
C VAL A 365 -60.22 17.45 23.71
N VAL A 366 -61.04 17.16 22.69
CA VAL A 366 -62.18 18.04 22.28
C VAL A 366 -63.19 18.21 23.43
N HIS A 367 -63.53 17.11 24.10
CA HIS A 367 -64.46 17.19 25.27
C HIS A 367 -63.90 18.05 26.39
N THR A 368 -62.60 17.96 26.67
CA THR A 368 -61.93 18.77 27.69
C THR A 368 -62.01 20.26 27.36
N PHE A 369 -61.90 20.62 26.10
CA PHE A 369 -61.98 22.07 25.66
C PHE A 369 -63.42 22.55 25.47
N LYS A 370 -64.38 21.70 25.26
CA LYS A 370 -65.76 22.06 24.95
C LYS A 370 -66.36 23.03 25.97
N LEU A 371 -66.31 22.70 27.25
CA LEU A 371 -66.78 23.56 28.31
C LEU A 371 -66.12 24.91 28.33
N LYS A 372 -64.84 24.93 28.02
CA LYS A 372 -64.05 26.17 28.03
C LYS A 372 -64.38 27.06 26.80
N VAL A 373 -64.58 26.46 25.65
CA VAL A 373 -64.92 27.14 24.39
C VAL A 373 -66.36 27.69 24.48
N GLU A 374 -67.31 26.88 24.97
CA GLU A 374 -68.69 27.28 25.17
C GLU A 374 -68.83 28.47 26.16
N LYS A 375 -68.06 28.53 27.21
CA LYS A 375 -68.02 29.67 28.17
C LYS A 375 -67.71 30.98 27.49
N TYR A 376 -66.96 30.97 26.36
CA TYR A 376 -66.61 32.16 25.59
C TYR A 376 -67.39 32.28 24.31
N GLY A 377 -68.51 31.57 24.13
CA GLY A 377 -69.45 31.69 22.99
C GLY A 377 -68.88 31.05 21.70
N GLY A 378 -67.81 30.26 21.78
CA GLY A 378 -67.25 29.56 20.63
C GLY A 378 -67.87 28.14 20.47
N THR A 379 -67.52 27.52 19.33
CA THR A 379 -67.90 26.10 19.03
C THR A 379 -66.62 25.31 18.68
N ILE A 380 -66.55 24.07 19.14
CA ILE A 380 -65.50 23.11 18.79
C ILE A 380 -66.21 21.85 18.30
N SER A 381 -65.74 21.33 17.13
CA SER A 381 -66.24 20.13 16.53
C SER A 381 -65.07 19.22 16.11
N ALA A 382 -65.27 17.90 16.13
CA ALA A 382 -64.33 16.94 15.62
C ALA A 382 -65.03 16.05 14.57
N HIS A 383 -64.33 15.74 13.51
CA HIS A 383 -64.70 14.76 12.49
C HIS A 383 -63.78 13.54 12.64
N LEU A 384 -64.28 12.46 13.18
CA LEU A 384 -63.52 11.27 13.57
C LEU A 384 -63.91 10.06 12.73
N ASP A 385 -63.78 10.22 11.40
CA ASP A 385 -64.27 9.25 10.42
C ASP A 385 -63.22 8.24 9.92
N ALA A 386 -62.05 8.15 10.64
CA ALA A 386 -61.00 7.21 10.26
C ALA A 386 -61.45 5.76 10.46
N ALA A 387 -61.41 4.94 9.38
CA ALA A 387 -61.78 3.54 9.39
C ALA A 387 -60.79 2.66 10.20
N ASP A 388 -59.50 3.05 10.24
CA ASP A 388 -58.49 2.42 11.09
C ASP A 388 -57.75 3.53 11.89
N PRO A 389 -58.22 3.86 13.08
CA PRO A 389 -57.69 4.91 13.91
C PRO A 389 -56.50 4.47 14.81
N ILE A 390 -56.05 3.21 14.70
CA ILE A 390 -54.98 2.68 15.55
C ILE A 390 -53.63 3.19 15.08
N VAL A 391 -52.91 3.86 15.98
CA VAL A 391 -51.55 4.39 15.74
C VAL A 391 -50.60 3.89 16.83
N ASN A 392 -49.41 3.50 16.44
CA ASN A 392 -48.39 3.04 17.38
C ASN A 392 -47.57 4.24 17.89
N VAL A 393 -47.98 4.76 19.05
CA VAL A 393 -47.46 6.02 19.63
C VAL A 393 -47.37 5.92 21.15
N ASP A 394 -46.65 6.84 21.76
CA ASP A 394 -46.72 7.09 23.21
C ASP A 394 -47.97 7.95 23.48
N GLU A 395 -48.96 7.40 24.14
CA GLU A 395 -50.28 8.00 24.37
C GLU A 395 -50.18 9.37 25.06
N MET A 396 -49.32 9.50 26.06
CA MET A 396 -49.09 10.77 26.76
C MET A 396 -48.53 11.86 25.85
N HIS A 397 -47.52 11.51 25.05
CA HIS A 397 -46.92 12.45 24.11
C HIS A 397 -47.86 12.79 22.95
N PHE A 398 -48.59 11.81 22.45
CA PHE A 398 -49.59 12.03 21.40
C PHE A 398 -50.71 12.95 21.89
N THR A 399 -51.24 12.70 23.07
CA THR A 399 -52.24 13.56 23.70
C THR A 399 -51.74 15.00 23.85
N ASN A 400 -50.48 15.22 24.28
CA ASN A 400 -49.90 16.51 24.38
C ASN A 400 -49.75 17.23 23.01
N VAL A 401 -49.41 16.48 21.94
CA VAL A 401 -49.33 17.03 20.56
C VAL A 401 -50.70 17.55 20.11
N ILE A 402 -51.80 16.82 20.39
CA ILE A 402 -53.15 17.26 20.06
C ILE A 402 -53.61 18.42 20.94
N PHE A 403 -53.29 18.40 22.24
CA PHE A 403 -53.69 19.42 23.21
C PHE A 403 -53.08 20.79 22.93
N ASN A 404 -51.78 20.84 22.52
CA ASN A 404 -51.06 22.10 22.32
C ASN A 404 -51.65 23.02 21.27
N PRO A 405 -52.00 22.62 20.03
CA PRO A 405 -52.61 23.48 19.04
C PRO A 405 -53.97 24.03 19.49
N VAL A 406 -54.79 23.19 20.13
CA VAL A 406 -56.13 23.55 20.60
C VAL A 406 -56.04 24.58 21.71
N SER A 407 -55.09 24.43 22.61
CA SER A 407 -54.83 25.40 23.71
C SER A 407 -54.31 26.74 23.20
N TYR A 408 -53.47 26.74 22.12
CA TYR A 408 -52.84 27.94 21.56
C TYR A 408 -53.83 28.81 20.77
N THR A 409 -54.72 28.21 19.98
CA THR A 409 -55.76 28.93 19.24
C THR A 409 -56.71 29.64 20.17
N HIS A 410 -56.99 29.09 21.34
CA HIS A 410 -57.86 29.69 22.34
C HIS A 410 -57.27 30.91 23.02
N LEU A 411 -55.96 30.94 23.31
CA LEU A 411 -55.23 32.06 23.91
C LEU A 411 -55.15 33.25 22.97
N ARG A 412 -54.97 33.02 21.67
CA ARG A 412 -54.87 34.10 20.65
C ARG A 412 -56.21 34.76 20.29
N ALA A 413 -57.32 34.04 20.44
CA ALA A 413 -58.65 34.60 20.23
C ALA A 413 -59.05 35.64 21.32
N HIS A 414 -58.31 35.70 22.44
CA HIS A 414 -58.54 36.67 23.51
C HIS A 414 -57.70 37.96 23.34
N GLU A 415 -56.65 37.97 22.47
CA GLU A 415 -55.77 39.12 22.24
C GLU A 415 -56.20 39.97 21.04
N THR A 416 -57.20 39.53 20.28
CA THR A 416 -57.78 40.28 19.12
C THR A 416 -59.23 40.64 19.39
#